data_8dd2a1df795bb11ee23bbfa56acfe4a3
#
_entry.id   8dd2a1df795bb11ee23bbfa56acfe4a3
#
_cell.length_a   1.000
_cell.length_b   1.000
_cell.length_c   1.000
_cell.angle_alpha   90.00
_cell.angle_beta   90.00
_cell.angle_gamma   90.00
#
_symmetry.space_group_name_H-M   'P 1'
#
loop_
_entity.id
_entity.type
_entity.pdbx_description
1 polymer ?
#
loop_
_entity_poly.entity_id
_entity_poly.type
_entity_poly.pdbx_seq_one_letter_code
_entity_poly.pdbx_strand_id
1 'polypeptide(L)'
;MRSIVKRILVTCAATTALALLLTMVLCALGNAMAPKWQVEPFTDHITLTTTNTAIQAVDPATGAVLKTPQEGAYRTKETHITVALDGGKTVNAIVREPLDAPADRPACLFLHGSGTGKSSEAFGDVANAMASAGITTLVPDKRLDNYTMLHRDYVSSAHDYAKSLEILRKWPGVSRSETGIYAESEGTWIATVLTQQHPDLAFAILTSPPVVSGRQQMTLAATNYLTAAGAPDAVKQLIPRITSLGTQRMGLAYADFDAAKYRRSLTMPLLINYGVKDTAMPVEQGARLLIKAANQAGNTNVTLRYYDANHQLRTGSNQTVPGLPLEPHYTHDLEDWINAVTSGTGANGWATPMIAGTQPNQTVTAPLKTPPALVKSMGVIVGAIAVC
;
A
#
# COMPACT_ATOMS: atom_id res chain seq x y z
N MET A 1 -32.90 47.12 -41.29
CA MET A 1 -32.75 46.49 -39.97
C MET A 1 -33.08 44.97 -39.96
N ARG A 2 -34.24 44.52 -40.38
CA ARG A 2 -34.60 43.05 -40.38
C ARG A 2 -33.65 42.14 -41.16
N SER A 3 -33.08 42.59 -42.30
CA SER A 3 -32.11 41.78 -43.12
C SER A 3 -30.76 41.59 -42.41
N ILE A 4 -30.25 42.59 -41.71
CA ILE A 4 -28.97 42.53 -40.98
C ILE A 4 -29.10 41.58 -39.76
N VAL A 5 -30.19 41.72 -39.02
CA VAL A 5 -30.48 40.82 -37.85
C VAL A 5 -30.60 39.37 -38.29
N LYS A 6 -31.28 39.09 -39.42
CA LYS A 6 -31.40 37.73 -39.98
C LYS A 6 -30.01 37.18 -40.40
N ARG A 7 -29.14 37.99 -41.02
CA ARG A 7 -27.77 37.56 -41.35
C ARG A 7 -26.93 37.27 -40.13
N ILE A 8 -27.00 38.11 -39.10
CA ILE A 8 -26.27 37.88 -37.84
C ILE A 8 -26.77 36.58 -37.19
N LEU A 9 -28.07 36.34 -37.07
CA LEU A 9 -28.59 35.12 -36.51
C LEU A 9 -28.18 33.88 -37.29
N VAL A 10 -28.22 33.90 -38.61
CA VAL A 10 -27.79 32.79 -39.45
C VAL A 10 -26.28 32.51 -39.30
N THR A 11 -25.47 33.58 -39.25
CA THR A 11 -24.03 33.43 -39.06
C THR A 11 -23.69 32.86 -37.66
N CYS A 12 -24.36 33.35 -36.61
CA CYS A 12 -24.21 32.80 -35.25
C CYS A 12 -24.61 31.34 -35.16
N ALA A 13 -25.76 30.98 -35.76
CA ALA A 13 -26.23 29.60 -35.79
C ALA A 13 -25.28 28.66 -36.56
N ALA A 14 -24.78 29.12 -37.71
CA ALA A 14 -23.83 28.36 -38.52
C ALA A 14 -22.46 28.19 -37.82
N THR A 15 -21.94 29.26 -37.18
CA THR A 15 -20.70 29.19 -36.39
C THR A 15 -20.83 28.27 -35.17
N THR A 16 -21.94 28.34 -34.46
CA THR A 16 -22.23 27.44 -33.33
C THR A 16 -22.32 25.98 -33.78
N ALA A 17 -23.06 25.72 -34.88
CA ALA A 17 -23.17 24.37 -35.42
C ALA A 17 -21.82 23.80 -35.88
N LEU A 18 -20.99 24.64 -36.54
CA LEU A 18 -19.66 24.22 -36.95
C LEU A 18 -18.73 23.98 -35.75
N ALA A 19 -18.79 24.80 -34.73
CA ALA A 19 -18.03 24.63 -33.49
C ALA A 19 -18.43 23.30 -32.79
N LEU A 20 -19.73 23.03 -32.65
CA LEU A 20 -20.23 21.79 -32.09
C LEU A 20 -19.81 20.56 -32.90
N LEU A 21 -19.87 20.64 -34.24
CA LEU A 21 -19.42 19.55 -35.10
C LEU A 21 -17.92 19.30 -34.96
N LEU A 22 -17.10 20.35 -34.96
CA LEU A 22 -15.66 20.25 -34.77
C LEU A 22 -15.31 19.66 -33.41
N THR A 23 -16.01 20.10 -32.38
CA THR A 23 -15.92 19.56 -31.02
C THR A 23 -16.22 18.08 -30.98
N MET A 24 -17.35 17.65 -31.58
CA MET A 24 -17.72 16.23 -31.65
C MET A 24 -16.68 15.39 -32.41
N VAL A 25 -16.14 15.90 -33.51
CA VAL A 25 -15.12 15.22 -34.31
C VAL A 25 -13.81 15.11 -33.50
N LEU A 26 -13.37 16.17 -32.83
CA LEU A 26 -12.18 16.15 -31.98
C LEU A 26 -12.35 15.23 -30.78
N CYS A 27 -13.51 15.21 -30.16
CA CYS A 27 -13.85 14.28 -29.07
C CYS A 27 -13.82 12.82 -29.56
N ALA A 28 -14.39 12.53 -30.73
CA ALA A 28 -14.39 11.20 -31.31
C ALA A 28 -12.97 10.73 -31.67
N LEU A 29 -12.17 11.58 -32.29
CA LEU A 29 -10.76 11.32 -32.57
C LEU A 29 -9.94 11.13 -31.28
N GLY A 30 -10.10 12.02 -30.30
CA GLY A 30 -9.46 11.90 -29.00
C GLY A 30 -9.80 10.60 -28.29
N ASN A 31 -11.08 10.19 -28.33
CA ASN A 31 -11.54 8.92 -27.76
C ASN A 31 -11.00 7.70 -28.51
N ALA A 32 -10.88 7.77 -29.83
CA ALA A 32 -10.33 6.69 -30.66
C ALA A 32 -8.81 6.53 -30.47
N MET A 33 -8.10 7.63 -30.25
CA MET A 33 -6.65 7.68 -30.06
C MET A 33 -6.22 7.53 -28.60
N ALA A 34 -7.12 7.71 -27.62
CA ALA A 34 -6.80 7.55 -26.23
C ALA A 34 -6.46 6.08 -25.93
N PRO A 35 -5.28 5.80 -25.38
CA PRO A 35 -4.98 4.46 -24.94
C PRO A 35 -5.92 4.10 -23.80
N LYS A 36 -6.28 2.83 -23.78
CA LYS A 36 -7.20 2.30 -22.77
C LYS A 36 -6.45 1.21 -22.02
N TRP A 37 -6.37 1.33 -20.71
CA TRP A 37 -6.07 0.18 -19.91
C TRP A 37 -7.22 -0.81 -19.98
N GLN A 38 -6.87 -2.08 -20.03
CA GLN A 38 -7.84 -3.15 -19.94
C GLN A 38 -7.94 -3.58 -18.48
N VAL A 39 -9.16 -3.57 -17.97
CA VAL A 39 -9.53 -4.18 -16.70
C VAL A 39 -10.28 -5.46 -17.07
N GLU A 40 -9.69 -6.58 -16.72
CA GLU A 40 -10.20 -7.91 -17.09
C GLU A 40 -10.72 -8.62 -15.83
N PRO A 41 -11.69 -9.56 -15.95
CA PRO A 41 -12.04 -10.44 -14.84
C PRO A 41 -10.79 -11.14 -14.30
N PHE A 42 -10.65 -11.19 -12.98
CA PHE A 42 -9.53 -11.89 -12.36
C PHE A 42 -9.85 -13.40 -12.32
N THR A 43 -8.97 -14.23 -12.83
CA THR A 43 -9.18 -15.68 -12.93
C THR A 43 -8.09 -16.50 -12.24
N ASP A 44 -6.97 -15.87 -11.84
CA ASP A 44 -5.83 -16.55 -11.21
C ASP A 44 -5.98 -16.54 -9.67
N HIS A 45 -7.08 -17.11 -9.16
CA HIS A 45 -7.40 -17.12 -7.75
C HIS A 45 -6.41 -17.93 -6.92
N ILE A 46 -6.15 -17.47 -5.69
CA ILE A 46 -5.38 -18.19 -4.68
C ILE A 46 -6.34 -19.10 -3.93
N THR A 47 -6.09 -20.42 -3.98
CA THR A 47 -6.86 -21.39 -3.18
C THR A 47 -6.16 -21.62 -1.85
N LEU A 48 -6.88 -21.41 -0.77
CA LEU A 48 -6.38 -21.62 0.59
C LEU A 48 -6.71 -23.03 1.10
N THR A 49 -5.78 -23.58 1.87
CA THR A 49 -5.94 -24.91 2.47
C THR A 49 -6.49 -24.85 3.90
N THR A 50 -6.47 -23.67 4.52
CA THR A 50 -6.97 -23.45 5.88
C THR A 50 -7.45 -22.01 6.05
N THR A 51 -8.48 -21.83 6.85
CA THR A 51 -8.98 -20.53 7.29
C THR A 51 -8.28 -20.02 8.55
N ASN A 52 -7.49 -20.88 9.23
CA ASN A 52 -6.75 -20.50 10.42
C ASN A 52 -5.56 -19.60 10.04
N THR A 53 -5.54 -18.38 10.56
CA THR A 53 -4.48 -17.39 10.32
C THR A 53 -3.26 -17.58 11.23
N ALA A 54 -3.37 -18.35 12.31
CA ALA A 54 -2.30 -18.52 13.29
C ALA A 54 -0.95 -18.84 12.65
N ILE A 55 0.08 -18.18 13.14
CA ILE A 55 1.46 -18.34 12.68
C ILE A 55 2.27 -19.06 13.76
N GLN A 56 2.81 -20.22 13.42
CA GLN A 56 3.61 -21.00 14.35
C GLN A 56 4.87 -21.50 13.66
N ALA A 57 6.00 -21.35 14.33
CA ALA A 57 7.27 -21.89 13.92
C ALA A 57 7.62 -23.15 14.69
N VAL A 58 8.54 -23.92 14.12
CA VAL A 58 9.11 -25.12 14.77
C VAL A 58 10.53 -24.79 15.23
N ASP A 59 10.85 -25.09 16.47
CA ASP A 59 12.20 -25.09 16.97
C ASP A 59 13.02 -26.17 16.24
N PRO A 60 14.03 -25.80 15.47
CA PRO A 60 14.78 -26.76 14.65
C PRO A 60 15.56 -27.78 15.49
N ALA A 61 15.86 -27.46 16.74
CA ALA A 61 16.62 -28.36 17.63
C ALA A 61 15.73 -29.44 18.26
N THR A 62 14.48 -29.10 18.59
CA THR A 62 13.57 -29.98 19.34
C THR A 62 12.43 -30.53 18.50
N GLY A 63 12.12 -29.91 17.35
CA GLY A 63 10.93 -30.20 16.55
C GLY A 63 9.61 -29.77 17.18
N ALA A 64 9.66 -29.13 18.35
CA ALA A 64 8.47 -28.60 19.04
C ALA A 64 8.06 -27.23 18.47
N VAL A 65 6.80 -26.86 18.68
CA VAL A 65 6.33 -25.51 18.35
C VAL A 65 7.11 -24.48 19.18
N LEU A 66 7.71 -23.50 18.51
CA LEU A 66 8.42 -22.41 19.15
C LEU A 66 7.46 -21.60 20.02
N LYS A 67 7.83 -21.40 21.29
CA LYS A 67 7.06 -20.56 22.21
C LYS A 67 7.57 -19.13 22.12
N THR A 68 6.70 -18.21 21.70
CA THR A 68 6.95 -16.78 21.63
C THR A 68 6.24 -16.05 22.77
N PRO A 69 6.76 -14.89 23.23
CA PRO A 69 5.99 -14.03 24.13
C PRO A 69 4.66 -13.62 23.47
N GLN A 70 3.59 -13.65 24.22
CA GLN A 70 2.26 -13.31 23.75
C GLN A 70 1.89 -11.88 24.16
N GLU A 71 0.91 -11.29 23.48
CA GLU A 71 0.34 -9.99 23.84
C GLU A 71 -0.04 -9.96 25.33
N GLY A 72 0.37 -8.90 26.02
CA GLY A 72 0.18 -8.76 27.49
C GLY A 72 1.24 -9.43 28.36
N ALA A 73 2.24 -10.13 27.76
CA ALA A 73 3.34 -10.72 28.54
C ALA A 73 4.18 -9.67 29.28
N TYR A 74 4.29 -8.46 28.72
CA TYR A 74 5.03 -7.35 29.30
C TYR A 74 4.14 -6.12 29.48
N ARG A 75 4.37 -5.36 30.56
CA ARG A 75 3.87 -3.98 30.67
C ARG A 75 4.61 -3.13 29.65
N THR A 76 3.97 -2.09 29.15
CA THR A 76 4.55 -1.19 28.16
C THR A 76 4.80 0.20 28.71
N LYS A 77 5.80 0.87 28.17
CA LYS A 77 6.08 2.29 28.41
C LYS A 77 6.04 3.04 27.08
N GLU A 78 5.34 4.16 27.06
CA GLU A 78 5.30 5.09 25.94
C GLU A 78 6.24 6.26 26.19
N THR A 79 7.06 6.59 25.18
CA THR A 79 8.01 7.71 25.23
C THR A 79 7.85 8.55 23.98
N HIS A 80 7.53 9.85 24.14
CA HIS A 80 7.44 10.81 23.05
C HIS A 80 8.83 11.38 22.75
N ILE A 81 9.21 11.38 21.48
CA ILE A 81 10.50 11.89 21.02
C ILE A 81 10.32 12.78 19.80
N THR A 82 11.37 13.51 19.46
CA THR A 82 11.47 14.27 18.20
C THR A 82 12.59 13.70 17.35
N VAL A 83 12.29 13.41 16.10
CA VAL A 83 13.24 12.92 15.09
C VAL A 83 13.70 14.09 14.25
N ALA A 84 15.01 14.32 14.21
CA ALA A 84 15.61 15.32 13.33
C ALA A 84 15.70 14.77 11.90
N LEU A 85 15.19 15.55 10.95
CA LEU A 85 15.26 15.28 9.52
C LEU A 85 16.24 16.24 8.83
N ASP A 86 16.52 16.00 7.58
CA ASP A 86 17.41 16.89 6.81
C ASP A 86 16.76 18.27 6.59
N GLY A 87 17.60 19.29 6.39
CA GLY A 87 17.16 20.68 6.23
C GLY A 87 16.60 21.33 7.49
N GLY A 88 16.99 20.85 8.68
CA GLY A 88 16.55 21.41 9.96
C GLY A 88 15.08 21.14 10.29
N LYS A 89 14.45 20.20 9.60
CA LYS A 89 13.08 19.78 9.88
C LYS A 89 13.05 18.73 11.00
N THR A 90 11.90 18.60 11.62
CA THR A 90 11.66 17.60 12.66
C THR A 90 10.28 16.99 12.51
N VAL A 91 10.11 15.77 12.99
CA VAL A 91 8.82 15.10 13.18
C VAL A 91 8.73 14.53 14.59
N ASN A 92 7.52 14.46 15.14
CA ASN A 92 7.31 13.75 16.40
C ASN A 92 7.29 12.25 16.16
N ALA A 93 7.58 11.49 17.18
CA ALA A 93 7.46 10.04 17.15
C ALA A 93 7.14 9.49 18.55
N ILE A 94 6.53 8.32 18.57
CA ILE A 94 6.20 7.59 19.80
C ILE A 94 6.93 6.27 19.76
N VAL A 95 7.78 6.05 20.78
CA VAL A 95 8.38 4.75 21.07
C VAL A 95 7.52 4.05 22.11
N ARG A 96 7.16 2.78 21.84
CA ARG A 96 6.57 1.89 22.85
C ARG A 96 7.52 0.74 23.09
N GLU A 97 7.89 0.56 24.35
CA GLU A 97 8.87 -0.45 24.75
C GLU A 97 8.32 -1.36 25.85
N PRO A 98 8.66 -2.66 25.83
CA PRO A 98 8.31 -3.56 26.91
C PRO A 98 9.16 -3.24 28.15
N LEU A 99 8.52 -3.21 29.32
CA LEU A 99 9.20 -3.11 30.61
C LEU A 99 9.61 -4.50 31.10
N ASP A 100 10.79 -4.59 31.68
CA ASP A 100 11.31 -5.82 32.27
C ASP A 100 11.54 -6.96 31.27
N ALA A 101 11.54 -6.65 29.96
CA ALA A 101 11.88 -7.61 28.90
C ALA A 101 13.41 -7.77 28.77
N PRO A 102 13.88 -8.91 28.22
CA PRO A 102 15.29 -9.10 27.93
C PRO A 102 15.88 -8.00 27.05
N ALA A 103 17.19 -7.75 27.20
CA ALA A 103 17.96 -6.95 26.25
C ALA A 103 18.12 -7.69 24.91
N ASP A 104 18.56 -6.98 23.86
CA ASP A 104 18.72 -7.49 22.50
C ASP A 104 17.40 -8.04 21.92
N ARG A 105 16.31 -7.27 22.12
CA ARG A 105 14.98 -7.63 21.67
C ARG A 105 14.67 -7.08 20.28
N PRO A 106 13.72 -7.70 19.56
CA PRO A 106 13.25 -7.23 18.26
C PRO A 106 12.68 -5.81 18.32
N ALA A 107 12.73 -5.12 17.16
CA ALA A 107 12.11 -3.82 17.03
C ALA A 107 11.45 -3.62 15.66
N CYS A 108 10.39 -2.79 15.63
CA CYS A 108 9.59 -2.53 14.45
C CYS A 108 9.34 -1.03 14.24
N LEU A 109 9.74 -0.52 13.07
CA LEU A 109 9.43 0.85 12.62
C LEU A 109 8.15 0.85 11.81
N PHE A 110 7.23 1.77 12.08
CA PHE A 110 5.95 1.90 11.38
C PHE A 110 6.01 2.97 10.28
N LEU A 111 5.45 2.66 9.10
CA LEU A 111 5.35 3.55 7.95
C LEU A 111 3.88 3.80 7.60
N HIS A 112 3.47 5.08 7.61
CA HIS A 112 2.08 5.48 7.39
C HIS A 112 1.61 5.32 5.94
N GLY A 113 0.33 4.93 5.79
CA GLY A 113 -0.42 5.03 4.55
C GLY A 113 -0.79 6.46 4.15
N SER A 114 -1.65 6.63 3.15
CA SER A 114 -2.05 7.96 2.65
C SER A 114 -3.01 8.70 3.58
N GLY A 115 -3.86 7.98 4.29
CA GLY A 115 -4.91 8.52 5.16
C GLY A 115 -4.47 8.84 6.58
N THR A 116 -3.23 8.51 6.95
CA THR A 116 -2.69 8.70 8.29
C THR A 116 -1.36 9.43 8.21
N GLY A 117 -0.94 10.07 9.29
CA GLY A 117 0.32 10.83 9.27
C GLY A 117 0.83 11.24 10.63
N LYS A 118 0.04 11.04 11.70
CA LYS A 118 0.45 11.37 13.06
C LYS A 118 0.55 10.12 13.92
N SER A 119 1.64 10.01 14.64
CA SER A 119 1.94 8.92 15.58
C SER A 119 0.92 8.78 16.71
N SER A 120 0.28 9.91 17.09
CA SER A 120 -0.77 9.95 18.13
C SER A 120 -2.16 9.49 17.62
N GLU A 121 -2.36 9.38 16.31
CA GLU A 121 -3.67 9.08 15.69
C GLU A 121 -3.69 7.73 14.98
N ALA A 122 -2.52 7.09 14.77
CA ALA A 122 -2.43 5.86 14.00
C ALA A 122 -1.53 4.82 14.69
N PHE A 123 -1.85 3.54 14.45
CA PHE A 123 -1.09 2.36 14.89
C PHE A 123 -0.94 2.18 16.42
N GLY A 124 -1.57 3.01 17.24
CA GLY A 124 -1.40 2.94 18.70
C GLY A 124 -1.72 1.57 19.29
N ASP A 125 -2.79 0.93 18.82
CA ASP A 125 -3.23 -0.40 19.21
C ASP A 125 -2.24 -1.48 18.75
N VAL A 126 -1.90 -1.54 17.47
CA VAL A 126 -0.97 -2.53 16.91
C VAL A 126 0.44 -2.38 17.52
N ALA A 127 0.93 -1.14 17.63
CA ALA A 127 2.25 -0.86 18.19
C ALA A 127 2.35 -1.20 19.70
N ASN A 128 1.26 -0.99 20.46
CA ASN A 128 1.22 -1.35 21.87
C ASN A 128 1.08 -2.86 22.06
N ALA A 129 0.29 -3.55 21.22
CA ALA A 129 0.19 -5.00 21.24
C ALA A 129 1.58 -5.63 21.03
N MET A 130 2.28 -5.25 19.95
CA MET A 130 3.65 -5.70 19.70
C MET A 130 4.60 -5.40 20.86
N ALA A 131 4.51 -4.21 21.46
CA ALA A 131 5.35 -3.86 22.60
C ALA A 131 5.06 -4.76 23.81
N SER A 132 3.79 -5.11 24.05
CA SER A 132 3.40 -6.01 25.15
C SER A 132 3.82 -7.47 24.92
N ALA A 133 4.17 -7.83 23.68
CA ALA A 133 4.75 -9.13 23.29
C ALA A 133 6.29 -9.09 23.17
N GLY A 134 6.96 -8.06 23.68
CA GLY A 134 8.41 -7.99 23.76
C GLY A 134 9.11 -7.26 22.59
N ILE A 135 8.37 -6.65 21.67
CA ILE A 135 8.90 -6.02 20.47
C ILE A 135 8.88 -4.49 20.65
N THR A 136 10.04 -3.82 20.67
CA THR A 136 10.06 -2.34 20.74
C THR A 136 9.54 -1.75 19.43
N THR A 137 8.60 -0.81 19.52
CA THR A 137 7.99 -0.17 18.34
C THR A 137 8.29 1.33 18.28
N LEU A 138 8.43 1.86 17.08
CA LEU A 138 8.55 3.30 16.84
C LEU A 138 7.57 3.71 15.75
N VAL A 139 6.66 4.61 16.07
CA VAL A 139 5.71 5.21 15.15
C VAL A 139 6.09 6.69 14.99
N PRO A 140 6.77 7.11 13.91
CA PRO A 140 7.05 8.53 13.66
C PRO A 140 5.86 9.19 12.96
N ASP A 141 5.72 10.50 13.11
CA ASP A 141 4.86 11.28 12.22
C ASP A 141 5.39 11.23 10.78
N LYS A 142 4.50 11.18 9.79
CA LYS A 142 4.85 11.42 8.40
C LYS A 142 5.14 12.90 8.19
N ARG A 143 6.22 13.22 7.51
CA ARG A 143 6.48 14.58 7.08
C ARG A 143 5.44 15.02 6.06
N LEU A 144 4.72 16.11 6.31
CA LEU A 144 3.59 16.59 5.50
C LEU A 144 3.85 17.90 4.77
N ASP A 145 4.94 18.62 5.05
CA ASP A 145 5.26 19.89 4.37
C ASP A 145 5.66 19.71 2.88
N ASN A 146 6.08 18.50 2.51
CA ASN A 146 6.38 18.08 1.13
C ASN A 146 5.40 17.01 0.60
N TYR A 147 4.27 16.79 1.27
CA TYR A 147 3.30 15.77 0.94
C TYR A 147 1.90 16.37 0.76
N THR A 148 1.42 16.40 -0.47
CA THR A 148 0.10 16.95 -0.83
C THR A 148 -0.64 16.01 -1.79
N MET A 149 -1.88 16.36 -2.12
CA MET A 149 -2.65 15.66 -3.16
C MET A 149 -1.97 15.69 -4.54
N LEU A 150 -1.16 16.72 -4.82
CA LEU A 150 -0.50 16.90 -6.11
C LEU A 150 0.98 16.53 -6.10
N HIS A 151 1.58 16.40 -4.92
CA HIS A 151 3.00 16.12 -4.78
C HIS A 151 3.24 15.10 -3.69
N ARG A 152 3.88 14.00 -4.04
CA ARG A 152 4.33 12.94 -3.12
C ARG A 152 5.65 12.39 -3.63
N ASP A 153 6.66 12.37 -2.78
CA ASP A 153 7.97 11.81 -3.09
C ASP A 153 8.27 10.65 -2.14
N TYR A 154 8.03 9.43 -2.61
CA TYR A 154 8.24 8.22 -1.81
C TYR A 154 9.72 7.93 -1.54
N VAL A 155 10.63 8.42 -2.40
CA VAL A 155 12.07 8.27 -2.18
C VAL A 155 12.52 9.20 -1.06
N SER A 156 12.09 10.46 -1.09
CA SER A 156 12.33 11.41 0.01
C SER A 156 11.70 10.93 1.31
N SER A 157 10.47 10.42 1.26
CA SER A 157 9.81 9.86 2.44
C SER A 157 10.58 8.67 3.04
N ALA A 158 11.10 7.78 2.20
CA ALA A 158 11.93 6.66 2.68
C ALA A 158 13.19 7.15 3.39
N HIS A 159 13.81 8.24 2.90
CA HIS A 159 14.97 8.85 3.55
C HIS A 159 14.62 9.45 4.92
N ASP A 160 13.45 10.10 5.05
CA ASP A 160 12.96 10.60 6.33
C ASP A 160 12.72 9.45 7.31
N TYR A 161 12.09 8.35 6.88
CA TYR A 161 11.90 7.15 7.72
C TYR A 161 13.21 6.46 8.10
N ALA A 162 14.25 6.53 7.25
CA ALA A 162 15.57 6.00 7.58
C ALA A 162 16.19 6.69 8.82
N LYS A 163 15.91 7.99 9.05
CA LYS A 163 16.35 8.69 10.27
C LYS A 163 15.69 8.08 11.51
N SER A 164 14.40 7.78 11.43
CA SER A 164 13.65 7.10 12.51
C SER A 164 14.16 5.67 12.74
N LEU A 165 14.49 4.95 11.68
CA LEU A 165 15.08 3.60 11.76
C LEU A 165 16.40 3.61 12.53
N GLU A 166 17.29 4.57 12.27
CA GLU A 166 18.56 4.68 12.97
C GLU A 166 18.41 5.05 14.46
N ILE A 167 17.37 5.80 14.82
CA ILE A 167 17.03 6.06 16.23
C ILE A 167 16.56 4.76 16.89
N LEU A 168 15.64 4.03 16.26
CA LEU A 168 15.13 2.76 16.78
C LEU A 168 16.24 1.73 16.97
N ARG A 169 17.14 1.59 16.00
CA ARG A 169 18.30 0.68 16.06
C ARG A 169 19.30 1.00 17.15
N LYS A 170 19.27 2.23 17.70
CA LYS A 170 20.10 2.69 18.82
C LYS A 170 19.33 2.78 20.12
N TRP A 171 18.05 2.42 20.12
CA TRP A 171 17.22 2.49 21.33
C TRP A 171 17.70 1.47 22.37
N PRO A 172 17.73 1.83 23.65
CA PRO A 172 18.20 0.92 24.69
C PRO A 172 17.47 -0.42 24.69
N GLY A 173 18.23 -1.52 24.72
CA GLY A 173 17.71 -2.88 24.73
C GLY A 173 17.17 -3.39 23.37
N VAL A 174 17.32 -2.65 22.29
CA VAL A 174 16.97 -3.07 20.94
C VAL A 174 18.16 -3.77 20.27
N SER A 175 17.88 -4.89 19.64
CA SER A 175 18.84 -5.58 18.74
C SER A 175 18.81 -4.92 17.36
N ARG A 176 19.95 -4.33 16.95
CA ARG A 176 20.08 -3.73 15.61
C ARG A 176 19.80 -4.74 14.48
N SER A 177 20.29 -5.98 14.65
CA SER A 177 20.13 -7.06 13.67
C SER A 177 18.73 -7.66 13.63
N GLU A 178 17.89 -7.37 14.62
CA GLU A 178 16.50 -7.85 14.72
C GLU A 178 15.49 -6.71 14.50
N THR A 179 15.93 -5.64 13.88
CA THR A 179 15.07 -4.48 13.57
C THR A 179 14.48 -4.60 12.17
N GLY A 180 13.16 -4.52 12.09
CA GLY A 180 12.41 -4.55 10.82
C GLY A 180 11.40 -3.42 10.70
N ILE A 181 10.51 -3.56 9.72
CA ILE A 181 9.52 -2.53 9.39
C ILE A 181 8.11 -3.11 9.26
N TYR A 182 7.12 -2.29 9.61
CA TYR A 182 5.70 -2.47 9.33
C TYR A 182 5.22 -1.31 8.45
N ALA A 183 4.57 -1.59 7.34
CA ALA A 183 4.06 -0.57 6.45
C ALA A 183 2.61 -0.89 6.03
N GLU A 184 1.75 0.14 6.01
CA GLU A 184 0.36 0.00 5.61
C GLU A 184 0.08 0.80 4.34
N SER A 185 -0.70 0.20 3.41
CA SER A 185 -1.24 0.90 2.24
C SER A 185 -0.14 1.59 1.43
N GLU A 186 -0.26 2.88 1.14
CA GLU A 186 0.74 3.70 0.46
C GLU A 186 2.14 3.63 1.13
N GLY A 187 2.19 3.43 2.45
CA GLY A 187 3.44 3.23 3.18
C GLY A 187 4.27 2.07 2.65
N THR A 188 3.64 1.09 2.02
CA THR A 188 4.35 -0.05 1.43
C THR A 188 5.17 0.31 0.19
N TRP A 189 4.79 1.35 -0.57
CA TRP A 189 5.67 1.89 -1.62
C TRP A 189 6.92 2.53 -1.02
N ILE A 190 6.76 3.28 0.10
CA ILE A 190 7.88 3.86 0.83
C ILE A 190 8.76 2.74 1.40
N ALA A 191 8.15 1.71 1.98
CA ALA A 191 8.84 0.54 2.53
C ALA A 191 9.72 -0.16 1.47
N THR A 192 9.24 -0.36 0.25
CA THR A 192 10.06 -0.99 -0.81
C THR A 192 11.26 -0.14 -1.23
N VAL A 193 11.17 1.19 -1.13
CA VAL A 193 12.34 2.07 -1.31
C VAL A 193 13.29 1.93 -0.12
N LEU A 194 12.77 1.92 1.09
CA LEU A 194 13.55 1.80 2.32
C LEU A 194 14.31 0.46 2.37
N THR A 195 13.67 -0.66 1.98
CA THR A 195 14.34 -1.98 1.91
C THR A 195 15.49 -2.01 0.90
N GLN A 196 15.42 -1.23 -0.19
CA GLN A 196 16.53 -1.09 -1.13
C GLN A 196 17.71 -0.33 -0.50
N GLN A 197 17.43 0.66 0.34
CA GLN A 197 18.46 1.45 1.04
C GLN A 197 19.02 0.69 2.25
N HIS A 198 18.23 -0.17 2.87
CA HIS A 198 18.55 -0.94 4.07
C HIS A 198 18.28 -2.45 3.87
N PRO A 199 19.10 -3.16 3.06
CA PRO A 199 18.92 -4.60 2.84
C PRO A 199 19.24 -5.44 4.08
N ASP A 200 19.78 -4.82 5.12
CA ASP A 200 20.10 -5.38 6.44
C ASP A 200 18.92 -5.34 7.43
N LEU A 201 17.71 -5.02 6.95
CA LEU A 201 16.50 -5.17 7.75
C LEU A 201 16.21 -6.63 8.05
N ALA A 202 15.89 -6.94 9.31
CA ALA A 202 15.60 -8.30 9.75
C ALA A 202 14.32 -8.86 9.11
N PHE A 203 13.34 -8.00 8.86
CA PHE A 203 12.05 -8.38 8.28
C PHE A 203 11.30 -7.16 7.69
N ALA A 204 10.32 -7.45 6.86
CA ALA A 204 9.36 -6.46 6.40
C ALA A 204 7.92 -7.01 6.48
N ILE A 205 7.00 -6.19 6.99
CA ILE A 205 5.57 -6.45 7.04
C ILE A 205 4.85 -5.45 6.13
N LEU A 206 4.13 -5.96 5.14
CA LEU A 206 3.38 -5.16 4.18
C LEU A 206 1.89 -5.46 4.34
N THR A 207 1.16 -4.50 4.89
CA THR A 207 -0.28 -4.60 5.13
C THR A 207 -1.05 -3.80 4.08
N SER A 208 -1.99 -4.47 3.41
CA SER A 208 -2.80 -3.92 2.31
C SER A 208 -1.99 -3.20 1.23
N PRO A 209 -0.92 -3.82 0.69
CA PRO A 209 -0.02 -3.19 -0.26
C PRO A 209 -0.65 -2.98 -1.65
N PRO A 210 -0.53 -1.77 -2.24
CA PRO A 210 -1.05 -1.47 -3.58
C PRO A 210 -0.17 -1.99 -4.73
N VAL A 211 0.94 -2.50 -4.60
CA VAL A 211 1.85 -3.24 -5.51
C VAL A 211 2.07 -2.67 -6.94
N VAL A 212 1.10 -1.97 -7.51
CA VAL A 212 1.14 -1.34 -8.84
C VAL A 212 1.26 0.18 -8.73
N SER A 213 1.40 0.92 -9.83
CA SER A 213 1.43 2.38 -9.77
C SER A 213 0.11 2.98 -9.26
N GLY A 214 0.15 4.20 -8.71
CA GLY A 214 -1.04 4.86 -8.17
C GLY A 214 -2.21 4.97 -9.16
N ARG A 215 -1.93 5.23 -10.45
CA ARG A 215 -2.97 5.27 -11.49
C ARG A 215 -3.59 3.90 -11.76
N GLN A 216 -2.77 2.85 -11.81
CA GLN A 216 -3.25 1.47 -11.99
C GLN A 216 -4.08 1.04 -10.77
N GLN A 217 -3.63 1.39 -9.58
CA GLN A 217 -4.35 1.19 -8.32
C GLN A 217 -5.70 1.91 -8.30
N MET A 218 -5.72 3.18 -8.70
CA MET A 218 -6.95 3.98 -8.80
C MET A 218 -7.94 3.37 -9.80
N THR A 219 -7.45 2.82 -10.91
CA THR A 219 -8.30 2.14 -11.91
C THR A 219 -9.02 0.96 -11.28
N LEU A 220 -8.31 0.11 -10.56
CA LEU A 220 -8.89 -1.04 -9.86
C LEU A 220 -9.92 -0.58 -8.81
N ALA A 221 -9.51 0.29 -7.89
CA ALA A 221 -10.34 0.75 -6.79
C ALA A 221 -11.64 1.40 -7.28
N ALA A 222 -11.56 2.31 -8.26
CA ALA A 222 -12.74 2.97 -8.81
C ALA A 222 -13.65 2.00 -9.58
N THR A 223 -13.08 1.03 -10.29
CA THR A 223 -13.87 -0.01 -10.98
C THR A 223 -14.63 -0.88 -9.97
N ASN A 224 -13.95 -1.33 -8.91
CA ASN A 224 -14.58 -2.12 -7.85
C ASN A 224 -15.68 -1.34 -7.13
N TYR A 225 -15.40 -0.08 -6.75
CA TYR A 225 -16.37 0.80 -6.10
C TYR A 225 -17.63 1.00 -6.96
N LEU A 226 -17.46 1.34 -8.23
CA LEU A 226 -18.60 1.53 -9.16
C LEU A 226 -19.37 0.22 -9.39
N THR A 227 -18.70 -0.92 -9.40
CA THR A 227 -19.34 -2.23 -9.51
C THR A 227 -20.19 -2.51 -8.27
N ALA A 228 -19.65 -2.28 -7.07
CA ALA A 228 -20.37 -2.44 -5.82
C ALA A 228 -21.59 -1.47 -5.69
N ALA A 229 -21.47 -0.26 -6.26
CA ALA A 229 -22.55 0.72 -6.34
C ALA A 229 -23.59 0.42 -7.43
N GLY A 230 -23.43 -0.66 -8.20
CA GLY A 230 -24.36 -1.01 -9.29
C GLY A 230 -24.30 -0.08 -10.50
N ALA A 231 -23.19 0.62 -10.71
CA ALA A 231 -23.06 1.54 -11.83
C ALA A 231 -23.16 0.84 -13.20
N PRO A 232 -23.77 1.47 -14.22
CA PRO A 232 -23.84 0.92 -15.57
C PRO A 232 -22.45 0.68 -16.17
N ASP A 233 -22.32 -0.33 -17.02
CA ASP A 233 -21.04 -0.69 -17.66
C ASP A 233 -20.40 0.47 -18.44
N ALA A 234 -21.21 1.31 -19.09
CA ALA A 234 -20.74 2.48 -19.80
C ALA A 234 -19.97 3.45 -18.88
N VAL A 235 -20.43 3.62 -17.62
CA VAL A 235 -19.76 4.45 -16.62
C VAL A 235 -18.46 3.78 -16.14
N LYS A 236 -18.51 2.48 -15.85
CA LYS A 236 -17.31 1.71 -15.43
C LYS A 236 -16.21 1.75 -16.48
N GLN A 237 -16.55 1.69 -17.78
CA GLN A 237 -15.59 1.75 -18.88
C GLN A 237 -14.90 3.11 -19.04
N LEU A 238 -15.41 4.20 -18.46
CA LEU A 238 -14.75 5.49 -18.46
C LEU A 238 -13.49 5.50 -17.57
N ILE A 239 -13.49 4.74 -16.48
CA ILE A 239 -12.40 4.73 -15.49
C ILE A 239 -11.06 4.35 -16.12
N PRO A 240 -10.90 3.19 -16.80
CA PRO A 240 -9.64 2.85 -17.47
C PRO A 240 -9.22 3.86 -18.54
N ARG A 241 -10.17 4.54 -19.18
CA ARG A 241 -9.87 5.59 -20.17
C ARG A 241 -9.27 6.83 -19.51
N ILE A 242 -9.90 7.34 -18.46
CA ILE A 242 -9.46 8.55 -17.75
C ILE A 242 -8.12 8.30 -17.06
N THR A 243 -8.00 7.21 -16.33
CA THR A 243 -6.80 6.89 -15.55
C THR A 243 -5.60 6.48 -16.42
N SER A 244 -5.82 6.00 -17.65
CA SER A 244 -4.74 5.74 -18.60
C SER A 244 -4.10 7.00 -19.19
N LEU A 245 -4.75 8.17 -19.07
CA LEU A 245 -4.18 9.44 -19.50
C LEU A 245 -2.98 9.82 -18.63
N GLY A 246 -1.88 10.29 -19.24
CA GLY A 246 -0.67 10.68 -18.50
C GLY A 246 -0.93 11.88 -17.58
N THR A 247 -0.58 11.75 -16.32
CA THR A 247 -0.80 12.78 -15.27
C THR A 247 0.44 13.59 -14.93
N GLN A 248 1.61 13.28 -15.52
CA GLN A 248 2.88 13.93 -15.20
C GLN A 248 2.86 15.46 -15.41
N ARG A 249 2.17 15.93 -16.46
CA ARG A 249 2.01 17.37 -16.72
C ARG A 249 1.02 18.07 -15.79
N MET A 250 0.22 17.29 -15.04
CA MET A 250 -0.75 17.79 -14.05
C MET A 250 -0.17 17.85 -12.63
N GLY A 251 1.14 17.61 -12.47
CA GLY A 251 1.79 17.56 -11.15
C GLY A 251 1.64 16.24 -10.39
N LEU A 252 0.97 15.23 -10.97
CA LEU A 252 0.72 13.95 -10.34
C LEU A 252 1.78 12.89 -10.71
N ALA A 253 3.05 13.28 -10.75
CA ALA A 253 4.15 12.37 -11.14
C ALA A 253 4.24 11.12 -10.25
N TYR A 254 3.90 11.24 -8.97
CA TYR A 254 3.87 10.11 -8.02
C TYR A 254 2.87 9.02 -8.40
N ALA A 255 1.81 9.38 -9.13
CA ALA A 255 0.81 8.41 -9.58
C ALA A 255 1.39 7.39 -10.58
N ASP A 256 2.53 7.71 -11.18
CA ASP A 256 3.31 6.82 -12.07
C ASP A 256 4.55 6.22 -11.38
N PHE A 257 4.62 6.25 -10.05
CA PHE A 257 5.73 5.64 -9.31
C PHE A 257 5.94 4.18 -9.70
N ASP A 258 7.16 3.85 -10.09
CA ASP A 258 7.54 2.49 -10.52
C ASP A 258 7.77 1.57 -9.33
N ALA A 259 6.67 1.09 -8.75
CA ALA A 259 6.71 0.13 -7.64
C ALA A 259 7.42 -1.20 -8.04
N ALA A 260 7.41 -1.57 -9.33
CA ALA A 260 8.04 -2.80 -9.79
C ALA A 260 9.56 -2.77 -9.67
N LYS A 261 10.16 -1.59 -9.85
CA LYS A 261 11.60 -1.37 -9.68
C LYS A 261 12.04 -1.70 -8.26
N TYR A 262 11.29 -1.24 -7.26
CA TYR A 262 11.67 -1.34 -5.85
C TYR A 262 11.32 -2.69 -5.21
N ARG A 263 10.32 -3.42 -5.71
CA ARG A 263 9.98 -4.77 -5.19
C ARG A 263 11.13 -5.79 -5.29
N ARG A 264 12.13 -5.53 -6.12
CA ARG A 264 13.32 -6.39 -6.25
C ARG A 264 14.23 -6.39 -5.01
N SER A 265 14.00 -5.50 -4.05
CA SER A 265 14.76 -5.39 -2.80
C SER A 265 14.15 -6.16 -1.62
N LEU A 266 13.10 -6.94 -1.83
CA LEU A 266 12.43 -7.74 -0.80
C LEU A 266 13.20 -9.04 -0.52
N THR A 267 14.43 -8.92 -0.02
CA THR A 267 15.37 -10.04 0.24
C THR A 267 15.26 -10.61 1.65
N MET A 268 14.67 -9.86 2.59
CA MET A 268 14.45 -10.27 3.98
C MET A 268 13.13 -11.06 4.14
N PRO A 269 12.94 -11.82 5.25
CA PRO A 269 11.64 -12.40 5.59
C PRO A 269 10.50 -11.42 5.40
N LEU A 270 9.43 -11.85 4.73
CA LEU A 270 8.32 -10.99 4.32
C LEU A 270 6.98 -11.53 4.82
N LEU A 271 6.24 -10.71 5.55
CA LEU A 271 4.83 -10.96 5.88
C LEU A 271 3.94 -10.02 5.07
N ILE A 272 2.97 -10.58 4.36
CA ILE A 272 1.99 -9.85 3.55
C ILE A 272 0.61 -10.07 4.16
N ASN A 273 -0.09 -8.99 4.46
CA ASN A 273 -1.44 -9.05 5.05
C ASN A 273 -2.45 -8.33 4.15
N TYR A 274 -3.59 -8.96 3.91
CA TYR A 274 -4.73 -8.34 3.23
C TYR A 274 -6.04 -8.62 3.98
N GLY A 275 -6.90 -7.62 4.06
CA GLY A 275 -8.31 -7.82 4.36
C GLY A 275 -9.06 -8.25 3.10
N VAL A 276 -9.85 -9.33 3.15
CA VAL A 276 -10.60 -9.79 1.97
C VAL A 276 -11.74 -8.87 1.57
N LYS A 277 -12.16 -7.97 2.47
CA LYS A 277 -13.17 -6.92 2.22
C LYS A 277 -12.57 -5.64 1.64
N ASP A 278 -11.26 -5.61 1.42
CA ASP A 278 -10.58 -4.49 0.80
C ASP A 278 -10.85 -4.45 -0.70
N THR A 279 -11.71 -3.52 -1.11
CA THR A 279 -12.06 -3.31 -2.52
C THR A 279 -11.10 -2.36 -3.24
N ALA A 280 -10.19 -1.72 -2.51
CA ALA A 280 -9.24 -0.77 -3.06
C ALA A 280 -7.95 -1.44 -3.54
N MET A 281 -7.55 -2.58 -2.98
CA MET A 281 -6.27 -3.23 -3.26
C MET A 281 -6.41 -4.47 -4.15
N PRO A 282 -5.38 -4.81 -4.93
CA PRO A 282 -5.33 -6.04 -5.75
C PRO A 282 -4.93 -7.22 -4.87
N VAL A 283 -5.83 -7.65 -3.98
CA VAL A 283 -5.53 -8.55 -2.87
C VAL A 283 -4.91 -9.89 -3.29
N GLU A 284 -5.32 -10.48 -4.42
CA GLU A 284 -4.73 -11.71 -4.95
C GLU A 284 -3.62 -11.44 -5.98
N GLN A 285 -3.87 -10.56 -6.94
CA GLN A 285 -2.88 -10.16 -7.94
C GLN A 285 -1.65 -9.53 -7.28
N GLY A 286 -1.86 -8.68 -6.27
CA GLY A 286 -0.81 -8.02 -5.52
C GLY A 286 0.04 -9.02 -4.73
N ALA A 287 -0.59 -9.97 -4.04
CA ALA A 287 0.09 -11.04 -3.32
C ALA A 287 1.00 -11.86 -4.26
N ARG A 288 0.49 -12.28 -5.42
CA ARG A 288 1.28 -13.02 -6.42
C ARG A 288 2.47 -12.21 -6.94
N LEU A 289 2.28 -10.90 -7.19
CA LEU A 289 3.37 -10.03 -7.65
C LEU A 289 4.46 -9.85 -6.59
N LEU A 290 4.10 -9.76 -5.31
CA LEU A 290 5.05 -9.66 -4.20
C LEU A 290 5.80 -10.96 -3.98
N ILE A 291 5.09 -12.10 -3.91
CA ILE A 291 5.70 -13.44 -3.78
C ILE A 291 6.67 -13.69 -4.93
N LYS A 292 6.25 -13.41 -6.18
CA LYS A 292 7.12 -13.55 -7.34
C LYS A 292 8.37 -12.68 -7.25
N ALA A 293 8.22 -11.43 -6.83
CA ALA A 293 9.35 -10.50 -6.71
C ALA A 293 10.32 -10.93 -5.61
N ALA A 294 9.83 -11.35 -4.44
CA ALA A 294 10.63 -11.87 -3.35
C ALA A 294 11.40 -13.14 -3.78
N ASN A 295 10.72 -14.10 -4.42
CA ASN A 295 11.35 -15.31 -4.92
C ASN A 295 12.45 -15.00 -5.97
N GLN A 296 12.23 -14.03 -6.85
CA GLN A 296 13.24 -13.57 -7.81
C GLN A 296 14.43 -12.89 -7.15
N ALA A 297 14.23 -12.30 -5.96
CA ALA A 297 15.28 -11.74 -5.12
C ALA A 297 15.99 -12.79 -4.23
N GLY A 298 15.62 -14.08 -4.34
CA GLY A 298 16.16 -15.18 -3.55
C GLY A 298 15.48 -15.37 -2.19
N ASN A 299 14.43 -14.60 -1.87
CA ASN A 299 13.68 -14.73 -0.64
C ASN A 299 12.52 -15.71 -0.80
N THR A 300 12.60 -16.86 -0.15
CA THR A 300 11.55 -17.88 -0.08
C THR A 300 10.78 -17.85 1.25
N ASN A 301 11.21 -17.03 2.22
CA ASN A 301 10.53 -16.87 3.51
C ASN A 301 9.45 -15.79 3.41
N VAL A 302 8.36 -16.11 2.70
CA VAL A 302 7.24 -15.20 2.43
C VAL A 302 5.96 -15.78 3.00
N THR A 303 5.45 -15.16 4.04
CA THR A 303 4.17 -15.50 4.67
C THR A 303 3.07 -14.58 4.16
N LEU A 304 1.89 -15.14 3.81
CA LEU A 304 0.72 -14.40 3.36
C LEU A 304 -0.48 -14.73 4.24
N ARG A 305 -1.15 -13.71 4.73
CA ARG A 305 -2.38 -13.85 5.54
C ARG A 305 -3.52 -13.04 4.94
N TYR A 306 -4.68 -13.67 4.89
CA TYR A 306 -5.94 -13.05 4.51
C TYR A 306 -6.90 -13.05 5.70
N TYR A 307 -7.40 -11.88 6.05
CA TYR A 307 -8.30 -11.67 7.20
C TYR A 307 -9.71 -11.29 6.74
N ASP A 308 -10.73 -11.69 7.47
CA ASP A 308 -12.11 -11.23 7.26
C ASP A 308 -12.30 -9.78 7.72
N ALA A 309 -11.56 -8.88 7.11
CA ALA A 309 -11.38 -7.50 7.51
C ALA A 309 -11.36 -6.55 6.31
N ASN A 310 -11.45 -5.25 6.61
CA ASN A 310 -11.34 -4.16 5.63
C ASN A 310 -9.87 -3.81 5.31
N HIS A 311 -9.67 -2.68 4.60
CA HIS A 311 -8.35 -2.18 4.21
C HIS A 311 -7.36 -1.96 5.37
N GLN A 312 -7.83 -1.61 6.56
CA GLN A 312 -7.00 -1.38 7.76
C GLN A 312 -6.96 -2.59 8.71
N LEU A 313 -7.31 -3.78 8.22
CA LEU A 313 -7.42 -5.00 9.02
C LEU A 313 -8.38 -4.85 10.20
N ARG A 314 -9.47 -4.07 10.02
CA ARG A 314 -10.50 -3.85 11.02
C ARG A 314 -11.81 -4.51 10.61
N THR A 315 -12.57 -4.94 11.61
CA THR A 315 -13.86 -5.62 11.46
C THR A 315 -15.03 -4.67 11.73
N GLY A 316 -16.24 -5.09 11.37
CA GLY A 316 -17.48 -4.30 11.61
C GLY A 316 -17.90 -3.42 10.45
N SER A 317 -17.01 -3.08 9.51
CA SER A 317 -17.35 -2.36 8.28
C SER A 317 -16.36 -2.70 7.16
N ASN A 318 -16.84 -2.73 5.92
CA ASN A 318 -15.96 -2.83 4.74
C ASN A 318 -15.26 -1.50 4.43
N GLN A 319 -15.76 -0.39 4.98
CA GLN A 319 -15.16 0.93 4.82
C GLN A 319 -14.21 1.22 5.98
N THR A 320 -13.22 2.05 5.71
CA THR A 320 -12.29 2.56 6.72
C THR A 320 -13.01 3.63 7.55
N VAL A 321 -13.46 3.25 8.75
CA VAL A 321 -14.13 4.14 9.70
C VAL A 321 -13.31 4.16 11.00
N PRO A 322 -13.05 5.34 11.60
CA PRO A 322 -12.35 5.42 12.88
C PRO A 322 -13.05 4.63 13.99
N GLY A 323 -12.26 4.01 14.88
CA GLY A 323 -12.78 3.32 16.05
C GLY A 323 -13.27 1.89 15.82
N LEU A 324 -13.15 1.35 14.62
CA LEU A 324 -13.42 -0.06 14.39
C LEU A 324 -12.37 -0.94 15.07
N PRO A 325 -12.76 -2.09 15.66
CA PRO A 325 -11.80 -3.02 16.26
C PRO A 325 -10.93 -3.69 15.20
N LEU A 326 -9.70 -4.01 15.57
CA LEU A 326 -8.83 -4.87 14.75
C LEU A 326 -9.46 -6.26 14.59
N GLU A 327 -9.07 -6.95 13.55
CA GLU A 327 -9.37 -8.36 13.43
C GLU A 327 -8.72 -9.11 14.61
N PRO A 328 -9.44 -10.01 15.30
CA PRO A 328 -9.01 -10.54 16.59
C PRO A 328 -7.67 -11.30 16.62
N HIS A 329 -7.27 -11.91 15.50
CA HIS A 329 -6.02 -12.66 15.41
C HIS A 329 -4.85 -11.84 14.88
N TYR A 330 -5.12 -10.66 14.36
CA TYR A 330 -4.15 -9.90 13.58
C TYR A 330 -2.87 -9.54 14.35
N THR A 331 -3.00 -9.01 15.56
CA THR A 331 -1.84 -8.63 16.39
C THR A 331 -1.05 -9.86 16.83
N HIS A 332 -1.71 -10.92 17.23
CA HIS A 332 -1.07 -12.19 17.61
C HIS A 332 -0.26 -12.79 16.45
N ASP A 333 -0.81 -12.81 15.24
CA ASP A 333 -0.10 -13.31 14.06
C ASP A 333 1.15 -12.46 13.74
N LEU A 334 1.09 -11.12 13.94
CA LEU A 334 2.24 -10.24 13.77
C LEU A 334 3.36 -10.54 14.77
N GLU A 335 3.00 -10.68 16.04
CA GLU A 335 3.92 -10.90 17.16
C GLU A 335 4.62 -12.25 17.04
N ASP A 336 3.84 -13.31 16.81
CA ASP A 336 4.35 -14.66 16.62
C ASP A 336 5.29 -14.74 15.42
N TRP A 337 4.94 -14.07 14.33
CA TRP A 337 5.77 -14.05 13.14
C TRP A 337 7.07 -13.28 13.37
N ILE A 338 7.04 -12.08 13.95
CA ILE A 338 8.25 -11.28 14.24
C ILE A 338 9.18 -12.05 15.16
N ASN A 339 8.66 -12.55 16.28
CA ASN A 339 9.46 -13.29 17.26
C ASN A 339 10.08 -14.56 16.65
N ALA A 340 9.34 -15.25 15.75
CA ALA A 340 9.87 -16.43 15.08
C ALA A 340 10.99 -16.07 14.09
N VAL A 341 10.80 -15.08 13.20
CA VAL A 341 11.84 -14.74 12.20
C VAL A 341 13.10 -14.15 12.84
N THR A 342 12.95 -13.38 13.91
CA THR A 342 14.10 -12.82 14.66
C THR A 342 14.81 -13.90 15.48
N SER A 343 14.12 -14.98 15.86
CA SER A 343 14.75 -16.17 16.44
C SER A 343 15.41 -17.09 15.37
N GLY A 344 15.43 -16.67 14.10
CA GLY A 344 16.11 -17.39 13.01
C GLY A 344 15.25 -18.39 12.24
N THR A 345 13.91 -18.32 12.36
CA THR A 345 13.01 -19.19 11.58
C THR A 345 13.13 -18.90 10.08
N GLY A 346 13.62 -19.87 9.33
CA GLY A 346 13.69 -19.84 7.87
C GLY A 346 12.42 -20.36 7.20
N ALA A 347 12.38 -20.37 5.87
CA ALA A 347 11.20 -20.78 5.07
C ALA A 347 10.68 -22.19 5.41
N ASN A 348 11.52 -23.12 5.84
CA ASN A 348 11.16 -24.49 6.19
C ASN A 348 10.88 -24.69 7.69
N GLY A 349 10.95 -23.61 8.50
CA GLY A 349 10.77 -23.67 9.94
C GLY A 349 9.35 -23.38 10.41
N TRP A 350 8.37 -23.31 9.53
CA TRP A 350 6.99 -23.00 9.87
C TRP A 350 6.16 -24.28 10.10
N ALA A 351 5.45 -24.35 11.21
CA ALA A 351 4.50 -25.41 11.53
C ALA A 351 3.15 -25.19 10.83
N THR A 352 2.84 -23.96 10.46
CA THR A 352 1.59 -23.57 9.79
C THR A 352 1.85 -23.24 8.33
N PRO A 353 0.85 -23.33 7.44
CA PRO A 353 1.00 -22.98 6.04
C PRO A 353 1.47 -21.53 5.85
N MET A 354 2.35 -21.30 4.87
CA MET A 354 2.84 -19.98 4.52
C MET A 354 1.73 -19.07 3.96
N ILE A 355 0.69 -19.65 3.37
CA ILE A 355 -0.47 -18.92 2.82
C ILE A 355 -1.71 -19.46 3.49
N ALA A 356 -2.46 -18.60 4.21
CA ALA A 356 -3.62 -19.00 4.99
C ALA A 356 -4.61 -17.85 5.24
N GLY A 357 -5.78 -18.16 5.77
CA GLY A 357 -6.79 -17.21 6.22
C GLY A 357 -8.12 -17.32 5.47
N THR A 358 -8.87 -16.24 5.43
CA THR A 358 -10.16 -16.16 4.75
C THR A 358 -9.95 -16.16 3.22
N GLN A 359 -10.75 -16.96 2.50
CA GLN A 359 -10.65 -17.06 1.04
C GLN A 359 -10.86 -15.70 0.37
N PRO A 360 -9.86 -15.16 -0.34
CA PRO A 360 -10.02 -13.91 -1.08
C PRO A 360 -10.84 -14.13 -2.36
N ASN A 361 -11.42 -13.06 -2.88
CA ASN A 361 -12.15 -13.06 -4.15
C ASN A 361 -11.95 -11.71 -4.87
N GLN A 362 -10.81 -11.55 -5.52
CA GLN A 362 -10.57 -10.40 -6.36
C GLN A 362 -11.38 -10.54 -7.66
N THR A 363 -12.19 -9.54 -8.00
CA THR A 363 -13.11 -9.64 -9.14
C THR A 363 -12.51 -9.20 -10.47
N VAL A 364 -11.62 -8.20 -10.44
CA VAL A 364 -11.00 -7.64 -11.65
C VAL A 364 -9.50 -7.40 -11.44
N THR A 365 -8.76 -7.35 -12.55
CA THR A 365 -7.33 -7.06 -12.53
C THR A 365 -7.06 -5.56 -12.39
N ALA A 366 -5.99 -5.18 -11.68
CA ALA A 366 -5.35 -3.90 -11.93
C ALA A 366 -4.60 -4.00 -13.28
N PRO A 367 -4.66 -2.97 -14.14
CA PRO A 367 -3.97 -3.02 -15.43
C PRO A 367 -2.45 -3.06 -15.22
N LEU A 368 -1.78 -4.06 -15.82
CA LEU A 368 -0.31 -4.21 -15.70
C LEU A 368 0.45 -3.59 -16.88
N LYS A 369 -0.22 -3.42 -18.02
CA LYS A 369 0.42 -2.89 -19.22
C LYS A 369 0.46 -1.38 -19.18
N THR A 370 1.64 -0.80 -19.40
CA THR A 370 1.78 0.64 -19.60
C THR A 370 1.09 1.07 -20.88
N PRO A 371 0.28 2.14 -20.87
CA PRO A 371 -0.29 2.67 -22.11
C PRO A 371 0.80 2.99 -23.14
N PRO A 372 0.52 2.83 -24.45
CA PRO A 372 1.50 3.11 -25.52
C PRO A 372 2.09 4.53 -25.42
N ALA A 373 3.32 4.70 -25.91
CA ALA A 373 4.07 5.96 -25.82
C ALA A 373 3.39 7.17 -26.50
N LEU A 374 2.45 6.93 -27.42
CA LEU A 374 1.62 7.97 -28.04
C LEU A 374 0.91 8.85 -27.01
N VAL A 375 0.60 8.31 -25.84
CA VAL A 375 -0.03 9.03 -24.71
C VAL A 375 0.89 10.03 -24.08
N LYS A 376 2.20 9.80 -24.11
CA LYS A 376 3.20 10.75 -23.54
C LYS A 376 3.28 12.06 -24.33
N SER A 377 2.87 12.06 -25.60
CA SER A 377 2.81 13.25 -26.46
C SER A 377 1.46 13.99 -26.42
N MET A 378 0.48 13.49 -25.68
CA MET A 378 -0.93 13.89 -25.72
C MET A 378 -1.30 15.17 -24.94
N GLY A 379 -0.39 16.09 -24.67
CA GLY A 379 -0.80 17.44 -24.27
C GLY A 379 -1.76 18.12 -25.30
N VAL A 380 -1.72 17.65 -26.53
CA VAL A 380 -2.63 18.09 -27.61
C VAL A 380 -4.03 17.47 -27.48
N ILE A 381 -4.13 16.21 -27.08
CA ILE A 381 -5.44 15.50 -26.98
C ILE A 381 -6.15 15.87 -25.67
N VAL A 382 -5.41 16.01 -24.56
CA VAL A 382 -5.98 16.53 -23.31
C VAL A 382 -6.43 17.99 -23.49
N GLY A 383 -5.69 18.79 -24.24
CA GLY A 383 -6.13 20.13 -24.64
C GLY A 383 -7.41 20.09 -25.48
N ALA A 384 -7.56 19.15 -26.40
CA ALA A 384 -8.76 18.98 -27.22
C ALA A 384 -9.97 18.47 -26.38
N ILE A 385 -9.75 17.55 -25.42
CA ILE A 385 -10.81 17.07 -24.50
C ILE A 385 -11.18 18.14 -23.47
N ALA A 386 -10.25 18.99 -23.02
CA ALA A 386 -10.51 20.07 -22.08
C ALA A 386 -11.24 21.27 -22.72
N VAL A 387 -11.20 21.38 -24.04
CA VAL A 387 -11.95 22.39 -24.83
C VAL A 387 -13.34 21.88 -25.24
N CYS A 388 -13.58 20.58 -25.10
CA CYS A 388 -14.90 19.92 -25.27
C CYS A 388 -15.60 19.75 -23.91
#